data_1347683a305175fed03e37852ce93cc4
#
_entry.id   1347683a305175fed03e37852ce93cc4
#
_cell.length_a   1.000
_cell.length_b   1.000
_cell.length_c   1.000
_cell.angle_alpha   90.00
_cell.angle_beta   90.00
_cell.angle_gamma   90.00
#
_symmetry.space_group_name_H-M   'P 1'
#
loop_
_entity.id
_entity.type
_entity.pdbx_description
1 polymer ?
#
loop_
_entity_poly.entity_id
_entity_poly.type
_entity_poly.pdbx_seq_one_letter_code
_entity_poly.pdbx_strand_id
1 'polypeptide(L)'
;VRDAAYKYVTDFDVALDIGANVGFWARPLTEKFKQVIAYEPMPQVLECLELNVKDLPVTINKYALGKTESTVDMIYDSVNTGNSHVDEDTFGSGNVTVKKLDDLDVPKFGLIKIDCERHELPILEGAIQTILKHKPIVIVEQHADTEYCAGEFLKSYGAKELTNVRRDYIFGW
;
A
#
# COMPACT_ATOMS: atom_id res chain seq x y z
N VAL A 1 2.70 13.89 6.15
CA VAL A 1 2.91 12.46 6.41
C VAL A 1 4.31 12.03 5.97
N ARG A 2 4.68 12.17 4.69
CA ARG A 2 5.98 11.73 4.15
C ARG A 2 7.18 12.22 4.95
N ASP A 3 7.25 13.52 5.23
CA ASP A 3 8.36 14.11 5.98
C ASP A 3 8.44 13.59 7.44
N ALA A 4 7.31 13.21 8.01
CA ALA A 4 7.27 12.58 9.32
C ALA A 4 7.86 11.15 9.26
N ALA A 5 7.49 10.37 8.24
CA ALA A 5 7.99 9.02 8.03
C ALA A 5 9.49 8.99 7.68
N TYR A 6 9.95 9.91 6.82
CA TYR A 6 11.35 9.97 6.38
C TYR A 6 12.37 10.14 7.51
N LYS A 7 11.94 10.67 8.67
CA LYS A 7 12.80 10.78 9.87
C LYS A 7 13.24 9.42 10.42
N TYR A 8 12.50 8.38 10.10
CA TYR A 8 12.72 7.02 10.60
C TYR A 8 13.25 6.07 9.52
N VAL A 9 13.14 6.46 8.24
CA VAL A 9 13.66 5.65 7.12
C VAL A 9 15.18 5.69 7.11
N THR A 10 15.80 4.52 7.05
CA THR A 10 17.26 4.36 6.99
C THR A 10 17.75 3.79 5.65
N ASP A 11 16.83 3.27 4.84
CA ASP A 11 17.10 2.68 3.53
C ASP A 11 16.19 3.34 2.49
N PHE A 12 16.78 4.06 1.54
CA PHE A 12 16.08 4.78 0.47
C PHE A 12 16.25 4.12 -0.89
N ASP A 13 16.56 2.83 -0.95
CA ASP A 13 16.68 2.12 -2.22
C ASP A 13 15.31 1.89 -2.86
N VAL A 14 14.37 1.28 -2.13
CA VAL A 14 13.04 0.95 -2.65
C VAL A 14 11.95 1.39 -1.69
N ALA A 15 10.86 1.96 -2.23
CA ALA A 15 9.59 2.16 -1.54
C ALA A 15 8.46 1.39 -2.23
N LEU A 16 7.51 0.88 -1.45
CA LEU A 16 6.25 0.33 -1.95
C LEU A 16 5.11 1.31 -1.71
N ASP A 17 4.27 1.51 -2.75
CA ASP A 17 3.05 2.33 -2.69
C ASP A 17 1.85 1.46 -3.06
N ILE A 18 1.08 1.04 -2.05
CA ILE A 18 -0.06 0.14 -2.21
C ILE A 18 -1.34 0.95 -2.14
N GLY A 19 -2.15 0.87 -3.22
CA GLY A 19 -3.24 1.81 -3.48
C GLY A 19 -2.71 3.11 -4.08
N ALA A 20 -1.90 3.01 -5.15
CA ALA A 20 -1.20 4.16 -5.71
C ALA A 20 -2.13 5.19 -6.35
N ASN A 21 -3.37 4.80 -6.70
CA ASN A 21 -4.37 5.63 -7.35
C ASN A 21 -3.74 6.37 -8.56
N VAL A 22 -3.86 7.69 -8.62
CA VAL A 22 -3.26 8.51 -9.69
C VAL A 22 -1.78 8.89 -9.43
N GLY A 23 -1.13 8.34 -8.41
CA GLY A 23 0.30 8.54 -8.13
C GLY A 23 0.64 9.67 -7.18
N PHE A 24 -0.28 10.10 -6.32
CA PHE A 24 -0.03 11.15 -5.31
C PHE A 24 1.09 10.80 -4.32
N TRP A 25 1.31 9.51 -4.09
CA TRP A 25 2.42 9.02 -3.29
C TRP A 25 3.57 8.54 -4.17
N ALA A 26 3.30 7.71 -5.19
CA ALA A 26 4.33 7.13 -6.04
C ALA A 26 5.28 8.18 -6.61
N ARG A 27 4.74 9.27 -7.19
CA ARG A 27 5.56 10.32 -7.81
C ARG A 27 6.51 11.00 -6.82
N PRO A 28 6.08 11.62 -5.70
CA PRO A 28 6.99 12.29 -4.79
C PRO A 28 7.90 11.34 -3.99
N LEU A 29 7.58 10.05 -3.88
CA LEU A 29 8.51 9.08 -3.32
C LEU A 29 9.79 8.96 -4.16
N THR A 30 9.73 9.14 -5.49
CA THR A 30 10.90 9.11 -6.36
C THR A 30 11.91 10.24 -6.11
N GLU A 31 11.55 11.28 -5.36
CA GLU A 31 12.47 12.33 -4.95
C GLU A 31 13.47 11.87 -3.87
N LYS A 32 13.15 10.77 -3.20
CA LYS A 32 13.96 10.21 -2.11
C LYS A 32 14.43 8.80 -2.38
N PHE A 33 13.57 7.95 -2.96
CA PHE A 33 13.87 6.55 -3.22
C PHE A 33 14.40 6.37 -4.64
N LYS A 34 15.36 5.45 -4.80
CA LYS A 34 15.92 5.11 -6.12
C LYS A 34 14.90 4.41 -7.01
N GLN A 35 13.97 3.67 -6.41
CA GLN A 35 12.87 2.98 -7.09
C GLN A 35 11.61 3.01 -6.24
N VAL A 36 10.46 3.15 -6.90
CA VAL A 36 9.14 2.97 -6.30
C VAL A 36 8.43 1.83 -7.01
N ILE A 37 7.81 0.93 -6.25
CA ILE A 37 6.96 -0.14 -6.77
C ILE A 37 5.53 0.17 -6.34
N ALA A 38 4.72 0.53 -7.31
CA ALA A 38 3.32 0.92 -7.13
C ALA A 38 2.40 -0.26 -7.43
N TYR A 39 1.34 -0.40 -6.65
CA TYR A 39 0.27 -1.39 -6.85
C TYR A 39 -1.06 -0.65 -6.97
N GLU A 40 -1.72 -0.80 -8.12
CA GLU A 40 -3.01 -0.15 -8.40
C GLU A 40 -3.82 -1.04 -9.35
N PRO A 41 -4.94 -1.61 -8.90
CA PRO A 41 -5.73 -2.51 -9.71
C PRO A 41 -6.73 -1.82 -10.65
N MET A 42 -7.13 -0.56 -10.37
CA MET A 42 -8.25 0.11 -11.04
C MET A 42 -7.90 0.60 -12.45
N PRO A 43 -8.45 0.02 -13.53
CA PRO A 43 -8.16 0.47 -14.90
C PRO A 43 -8.47 1.96 -15.14
N GLN A 44 -9.47 2.50 -14.44
CA GLN A 44 -9.94 3.88 -14.61
C GLN A 44 -8.91 4.93 -14.18
N VAL A 45 -8.00 4.58 -13.26
CA VAL A 45 -6.97 5.50 -12.76
C VAL A 45 -5.58 5.20 -13.32
N LEU A 46 -5.37 4.01 -13.89
CA LEU A 46 -4.06 3.56 -14.37
C LEU A 46 -3.46 4.48 -15.44
N GLU A 47 -4.27 4.97 -16.39
CA GLU A 47 -3.77 5.90 -17.42
C GLU A 47 -3.22 7.19 -16.79
N CYS A 48 -3.94 7.73 -15.80
CA CYS A 48 -3.48 8.90 -15.06
C CYS A 48 -2.22 8.60 -14.25
N LEU A 49 -2.16 7.45 -13.59
CA LEU A 49 -0.98 7.00 -12.85
C LEU A 49 0.24 6.91 -13.78
N GLU A 50 0.10 6.21 -14.91
CA GLU A 50 1.17 6.05 -15.90
C GLU A 50 1.70 7.39 -16.42
N LEU A 51 0.79 8.34 -16.72
CA LEU A 51 1.17 9.68 -17.15
C LEU A 51 1.88 10.47 -16.05
N ASN A 52 1.39 10.39 -14.80
CA ASN A 52 1.94 11.13 -13.68
C ASN A 52 3.33 10.65 -13.24
N VAL A 53 3.66 9.38 -13.49
CA VAL A 53 4.97 8.81 -13.16
C VAL A 53 5.83 8.51 -14.39
N LYS A 54 5.42 8.99 -15.56
CA LYS A 54 6.18 8.84 -16.80
C LYS A 54 7.61 9.34 -16.61
N ASP A 55 8.55 8.57 -17.13
CA ASP A 55 9.98 8.86 -17.06
C ASP A 55 10.58 8.91 -15.63
N LEU A 56 9.83 8.44 -14.63
CA LEU A 56 10.28 8.28 -13.24
C LEU A 56 10.59 6.80 -12.94
N PRO A 57 11.45 6.51 -11.94
CA PRO A 57 11.80 5.15 -11.56
C PRO A 57 10.66 4.46 -10.79
N VAL A 58 9.50 4.33 -11.43
CA VAL A 58 8.29 3.70 -10.87
C VAL A 58 7.93 2.47 -11.69
N THR A 59 7.78 1.33 -11.01
CA THR A 59 7.21 0.12 -11.58
C THR A 59 5.76 0.01 -11.15
N ILE A 60 4.82 -0.13 -12.09
CA ILE A 60 3.40 -0.22 -11.81
C ILE A 60 2.95 -1.68 -11.94
N ASN A 61 2.36 -2.22 -10.88
CA ASN A 61 1.71 -3.52 -10.83
C ASN A 61 0.19 -3.34 -10.88
N LYS A 62 -0.45 -3.88 -11.91
CA LYS A 62 -1.88 -3.68 -12.21
C LYS A 62 -2.75 -4.78 -11.58
N TYR A 63 -2.57 -5.02 -10.28
CA TYR A 63 -3.35 -5.97 -9.49
C TYR A 63 -3.42 -5.50 -8.03
N ALA A 64 -4.42 -5.99 -7.32
CA ALA A 64 -4.58 -5.74 -5.90
C ALA A 64 -3.65 -6.64 -5.06
N LEU A 65 -3.37 -6.21 -3.83
CA LEU A 65 -2.77 -7.05 -2.80
C LEU A 65 -3.80 -7.42 -1.74
N GLY A 66 -3.64 -8.58 -1.13
CA GLY A 66 -4.53 -9.06 -0.08
C GLY A 66 -3.96 -10.25 0.67
N LYS A 67 -4.78 -10.86 1.53
CA LYS A 67 -4.40 -11.98 2.41
C LYS A 67 -4.10 -13.26 1.65
N THR A 68 -4.83 -13.53 0.58
CA THR A 68 -4.73 -14.75 -0.24
C THR A 68 -4.83 -14.41 -1.71
N GLU A 69 -4.25 -15.25 -2.57
CA GLU A 69 -4.47 -15.15 -4.00
C GLU A 69 -5.94 -15.41 -4.34
N SER A 70 -6.55 -14.50 -5.10
CA SER A 70 -7.96 -14.51 -5.42
C SER A 70 -8.28 -13.61 -6.61
N THR A 71 -9.57 -13.45 -6.89
CA THR A 71 -10.10 -12.40 -7.77
C THR A 71 -11.21 -11.65 -7.04
N VAL A 72 -11.37 -10.36 -7.33
CA VAL A 72 -12.42 -9.49 -6.76
C VAL A 72 -12.91 -8.53 -7.83
N ASP A 73 -14.05 -7.92 -7.62
CA ASP A 73 -14.40 -6.68 -8.33
C ASP A 73 -14.08 -5.46 -7.46
N MET A 74 -14.01 -4.31 -8.09
CA MET A 74 -13.76 -3.04 -7.41
C MET A 74 -14.98 -2.15 -7.53
N ILE A 75 -15.36 -1.52 -6.44
CA ILE A 75 -16.36 -0.46 -6.43
C ILE A 75 -15.65 0.85 -6.79
N TYR A 76 -15.99 1.41 -7.93
CA TYR A 76 -15.41 2.65 -8.43
C TYR A 76 -16.24 3.87 -8.04
N ASP A 77 -15.62 4.81 -7.31
CA ASP A 77 -16.20 6.12 -7.06
C ASP A 77 -15.69 7.13 -8.10
N SER A 78 -16.56 7.48 -9.06
CA SER A 78 -16.22 8.42 -10.15
C SER A 78 -16.09 9.87 -9.70
N VAL A 79 -16.58 10.22 -8.51
CA VAL A 79 -16.51 11.58 -7.95
C VAL A 79 -15.23 11.74 -7.12
N ASN A 80 -14.86 10.72 -6.39
CA ASN A 80 -13.63 10.69 -5.62
C ASN A 80 -12.94 9.31 -5.76
N THR A 81 -12.02 9.21 -6.71
CA THR A 81 -11.32 7.95 -6.99
C THR A 81 -10.57 7.39 -5.78
N GLY A 82 -10.26 8.24 -4.79
CA GLY A 82 -9.67 7.82 -3.51
C GLY A 82 -10.60 6.95 -2.67
N ASN A 83 -11.91 7.02 -2.86
CA ASN A 83 -12.88 6.18 -2.13
C ASN A 83 -13.15 4.82 -2.81
N SER A 84 -12.48 4.53 -3.93
CA SER A 84 -12.65 3.26 -4.63
C SER A 84 -12.04 2.12 -3.81
N HIS A 85 -12.76 1.03 -3.66
CA HIS A 85 -12.39 -0.06 -2.75
C HIS A 85 -12.77 -1.43 -3.30
N VAL A 86 -12.28 -2.48 -2.66
CA VAL A 86 -12.59 -3.88 -2.99
C VAL A 86 -14.06 -4.19 -2.68
N ASP A 87 -14.75 -4.84 -3.61
CA ASP A 87 -16.07 -5.43 -3.37
C ASP A 87 -15.88 -6.83 -2.75
N GLU A 88 -15.98 -6.89 -1.42
CA GLU A 88 -15.73 -8.13 -0.67
C GLU A 88 -16.73 -9.25 -1.00
N ASP A 89 -17.92 -8.93 -1.49
CA ASP A 89 -18.93 -9.93 -1.89
C ASP A 89 -18.53 -10.69 -3.17
N THR A 90 -17.54 -10.21 -3.91
CA THR A 90 -17.09 -10.81 -5.19
C THR A 90 -15.81 -11.64 -5.07
N PHE A 91 -15.32 -11.90 -3.85
CA PHE A 91 -14.11 -12.72 -3.67
C PHE A 91 -14.23 -14.08 -4.35
N GLY A 92 -13.26 -14.38 -5.23
CA GLY A 92 -13.20 -15.61 -6.02
C GLY A 92 -13.99 -15.58 -7.34
N SER A 93 -14.72 -14.49 -7.63
CA SER A 93 -15.55 -14.38 -8.84
C SER A 93 -15.40 -13.07 -9.62
N GLY A 94 -14.60 -12.12 -9.12
CA GLY A 94 -14.37 -10.83 -9.76
C GLY A 94 -13.32 -10.86 -10.87
N ASN A 95 -13.07 -9.68 -11.44
CA ASN A 95 -12.20 -9.51 -12.62
C ASN A 95 -10.81 -8.97 -12.28
N VAL A 96 -10.60 -8.47 -11.06
CA VAL A 96 -9.32 -7.95 -10.58
C VAL A 96 -8.56 -9.05 -9.85
N THR A 97 -7.33 -9.31 -10.27
CA THR A 97 -6.46 -10.27 -9.57
C THR A 97 -6.00 -9.69 -8.24
N VAL A 98 -6.10 -10.49 -7.18
CA VAL A 98 -5.51 -10.24 -5.87
C VAL A 98 -4.32 -11.16 -5.70
N LYS A 99 -3.18 -10.63 -5.24
CA LYS A 99 -1.98 -11.40 -4.92
C LYS A 99 -1.56 -11.16 -3.47
N LYS A 100 -0.80 -12.11 -2.96
CA LYS A 100 -0.19 -12.00 -1.64
C LYS A 100 1.23 -11.46 -1.79
N LEU A 101 1.59 -10.39 -1.06
CA LEU A 101 2.93 -9.81 -1.17
C LEU A 101 4.03 -10.79 -0.77
N ASP A 102 3.75 -11.64 0.23
CA ASP A 102 4.69 -12.65 0.72
C ASP A 102 5.06 -13.72 -0.34
N ASP A 103 4.25 -13.87 -1.39
CA ASP A 103 4.47 -14.82 -2.48
C ASP A 103 5.16 -14.16 -3.71
N LEU A 104 5.43 -12.83 -3.64
CA LEU A 104 6.09 -12.09 -4.70
C LEU A 104 7.59 -11.94 -4.43
N ASP A 105 8.38 -12.00 -5.50
CA ASP A 105 9.82 -11.67 -5.43
C ASP A 105 9.99 -10.14 -5.47
N VAL A 106 9.93 -9.51 -4.31
CA VAL A 106 10.14 -8.07 -4.16
C VAL A 106 11.52 -7.78 -3.58
N PRO A 107 12.24 -6.78 -4.10
CA PRO A 107 13.52 -6.39 -3.51
C PRO A 107 13.31 -5.88 -2.09
N LYS A 108 14.41 -5.80 -1.31
CA LYS A 108 14.37 -5.17 0.00
C LYS A 108 13.88 -3.73 -0.13
N PHE A 109 12.96 -3.31 0.71
CA PHE A 109 12.40 -1.95 0.73
C PHE A 109 12.47 -1.33 2.13
N GLY A 110 12.70 -0.03 2.17
CA GLY A 110 12.81 0.73 3.41
C GLY A 110 11.52 1.43 3.83
N LEU A 111 10.53 1.51 2.93
CA LEU A 111 9.23 2.10 3.22
C LEU A 111 8.13 1.35 2.46
N ILE A 112 6.99 1.17 3.12
CA ILE A 112 5.73 0.72 2.53
C ILE A 112 4.60 1.64 2.96
N LYS A 113 3.84 2.17 1.99
CA LYS A 113 2.58 2.88 2.22
C LYS A 113 1.42 1.96 1.85
N ILE A 114 0.41 1.90 2.70
CA ILE A 114 -0.82 1.14 2.49
C ILE A 114 -2.01 2.06 2.75
N ASP A 115 -2.78 2.30 1.71
CA ASP A 115 -3.97 3.15 1.75
C ASP A 115 -4.94 2.62 0.68
N CYS A 116 -5.81 1.74 1.08
CA CYS A 116 -6.66 0.93 0.21
C CYS A 116 -8.11 0.89 0.70
N GLU A 117 -8.55 1.98 1.33
CA GLU A 117 -9.94 2.22 1.70
C GLU A 117 -10.58 1.00 2.41
N ARG A 118 -10.05 0.70 3.61
CA ARG A 118 -10.47 -0.38 4.53
C ARG A 118 -9.97 -1.79 4.19
N HIS A 119 -9.11 -1.94 3.18
CA HIS A 119 -8.50 -3.23 2.85
C HIS A 119 -7.08 -3.42 3.41
N GLU A 120 -6.64 -2.53 4.33
CA GLU A 120 -5.27 -2.49 4.85
C GLU A 120 -4.93 -3.75 5.66
N LEU A 121 -5.85 -4.24 6.50
CA LEU A 121 -5.60 -5.44 7.30
C LEU A 121 -5.39 -6.70 6.44
N PRO A 122 -6.24 -7.04 5.46
CA PRO A 122 -5.99 -8.15 4.54
C PRO A 122 -4.64 -8.04 3.79
N ILE A 123 -4.23 -6.82 3.41
CA ILE A 123 -2.92 -6.58 2.78
C ILE A 123 -1.79 -6.90 3.75
N LEU A 124 -1.87 -6.40 4.99
CA LEU A 124 -0.86 -6.67 6.02
C LEU A 124 -0.75 -8.16 6.36
N GLU A 125 -1.88 -8.87 6.45
CA GLU A 125 -1.90 -10.32 6.66
C GLU A 125 -1.19 -11.08 5.54
N GLY A 126 -1.30 -10.60 4.29
CA GLY A 126 -0.62 -11.18 3.13
C GLY A 126 0.82 -10.68 2.91
N ALA A 127 1.31 -9.75 3.73
CA ALA A 127 2.60 -9.12 3.59
C ALA A 127 3.52 -9.31 4.80
N ILE A 128 3.01 -9.92 5.88
CA ILE A 128 3.66 -9.85 7.19
C ILE A 128 5.05 -10.51 7.21
N GLN A 129 5.26 -11.62 6.50
CA GLN A 129 6.56 -12.29 6.47
C GLN A 129 7.61 -11.41 5.78
N THR A 130 7.24 -10.79 4.67
CA THR A 130 8.09 -9.86 3.93
C THR A 130 8.39 -8.59 4.76
N ILE A 131 7.38 -8.05 5.44
CA ILE A 131 7.53 -6.89 6.33
C ILE A 131 8.48 -7.23 7.49
N LEU A 132 8.32 -8.37 8.15
CA LEU A 132 9.22 -8.79 9.25
C LEU A 132 10.65 -9.05 8.78
N LYS A 133 10.82 -9.58 7.57
CA LYS A 133 12.13 -9.79 6.95
C LYS A 133 12.85 -8.49 6.64
N HIS A 134 12.15 -7.50 6.10
CA HIS A 134 12.74 -6.23 5.65
C HIS A 134 12.75 -5.15 6.72
N LYS A 135 11.80 -5.19 7.68
CA LYS A 135 11.57 -4.19 8.74
C LYS A 135 11.53 -2.76 8.21
N PRO A 136 10.67 -2.48 7.22
CA PRO A 136 10.53 -1.13 6.67
C PRO A 136 9.83 -0.22 7.65
N ILE A 137 9.83 1.08 7.37
CA ILE A 137 8.82 1.99 7.90
C ILE A 137 7.51 1.70 7.19
N VAL A 138 6.45 1.47 7.97
CA VAL A 138 5.09 1.22 7.48
C VAL A 138 4.24 2.45 7.71
N ILE A 139 3.67 2.98 6.64
CA ILE A 139 2.61 4.00 6.71
C ILE A 139 1.32 3.28 6.36
N VAL A 140 0.35 3.31 7.26
CA VAL A 140 -0.96 2.69 7.02
C VAL A 140 -2.07 3.68 7.39
N GLU A 141 -3.04 3.84 6.48
CA GLU A 141 -4.25 4.57 6.81
C GLU A 141 -5.11 3.72 7.76
N GLN A 142 -5.69 4.36 8.77
CA GLN A 142 -6.58 3.70 9.73
C GLN A 142 -7.86 4.50 9.92
N HIS A 143 -8.97 3.79 9.93
CA HIS A 143 -10.29 4.34 10.13
C HIS A 143 -10.85 3.91 11.51
N ALA A 144 -11.58 4.80 12.17
CA ALA A 144 -12.18 4.50 13.48
C ALA A 144 -13.24 3.39 13.42
N ASP A 145 -13.92 3.26 12.28
CA ASP A 145 -14.95 2.24 12.05
C ASP A 145 -14.36 0.84 11.77
N THR A 146 -13.06 0.75 11.49
CA THR A 146 -12.31 -0.53 11.44
C THR A 146 -11.58 -0.82 12.76
N GLU A 147 -11.90 -0.10 13.85
CA GLU A 147 -11.29 -0.26 15.17
C GLU A 147 -9.74 -0.23 15.16
N TYR A 148 -9.13 0.46 14.17
CA TYR A 148 -7.68 0.56 14.00
C TYR A 148 -6.97 -0.81 13.90
N CYS A 149 -7.66 -1.83 13.40
CA CYS A 149 -7.19 -3.22 13.41
C CYS A 149 -5.84 -3.42 12.67
N ALA A 150 -5.54 -2.62 11.66
CA ALA A 150 -4.26 -2.67 10.95
C ALA A 150 -3.07 -2.32 11.87
N GLY A 151 -3.20 -1.28 12.71
CA GLY A 151 -2.18 -0.90 13.68
C GLY A 151 -2.01 -1.92 14.80
N GLU A 152 -3.10 -2.45 15.35
CA GLU A 152 -3.05 -3.50 16.38
C GLU A 152 -2.43 -4.79 15.83
N PHE A 153 -2.71 -5.12 14.57
CA PHE A 153 -2.05 -6.24 13.89
C PHE A 153 -0.54 -6.05 13.83
N LEU A 154 -0.04 -4.89 13.37
CA LEU A 154 1.38 -4.59 13.34
C LEU A 154 2.03 -4.64 14.72
N LYS A 155 1.36 -4.07 15.75
CA LYS A 155 1.84 -4.10 17.14
C LYS A 155 1.94 -5.53 17.68
N SER A 156 1.03 -6.43 17.30
CA SER A 156 1.10 -7.85 17.70
C SER A 156 2.34 -8.58 17.19
N TYR A 157 2.95 -8.07 16.10
CA TYR A 157 4.23 -8.56 15.56
C TYR A 157 5.45 -7.73 16.02
N GLY A 158 5.27 -6.87 17.03
CA GLY A 158 6.36 -6.13 17.65
C GLY A 158 6.69 -4.77 17.01
N ALA A 159 5.90 -4.30 16.04
CA ALA A 159 6.04 -2.94 15.54
C ALA A 159 5.63 -1.93 16.62
N LYS A 160 6.26 -0.76 16.58
CA LYS A 160 5.94 0.37 17.45
C LYS A 160 5.32 1.48 16.60
N GLU A 161 4.26 2.07 17.10
CA GLU A 161 3.77 3.32 16.56
C GLU A 161 4.76 4.43 16.85
N LEU A 162 5.31 5.04 15.82
CA LEU A 162 6.32 6.09 15.92
C LEU A 162 5.68 7.48 15.98
N THR A 163 4.66 7.68 15.18
CA THR A 163 3.85 8.91 15.11
C THR A 163 2.64 8.68 14.20
N ASN A 164 1.73 9.65 14.17
CA ASN A 164 0.66 9.69 13.18
C ASN A 164 0.41 11.12 12.67
N VAL A 165 -0.14 11.22 11.48
CA VAL A 165 -0.59 12.49 10.88
C VAL A 165 -1.99 12.27 10.34
N ARG A 166 -3.01 12.77 11.03
CA ARG A 166 -4.43 12.49 10.76
C ARG A 166 -4.71 10.98 10.85
N ARG A 167 -5.11 10.35 9.74
CA ARG A 167 -5.40 8.91 9.64
C ARG A 167 -4.20 8.07 9.26
N ASP A 168 -3.11 8.67 8.81
CA ASP A 168 -1.89 7.94 8.46
C ASP A 168 -1.05 7.68 9.70
N TYR A 169 -0.95 6.42 10.09
CA TYR A 169 -0.16 5.94 11.21
C TYR A 169 1.17 5.39 10.71
N ILE A 170 2.25 5.73 11.40
CA ILE A 170 3.62 5.38 11.02
C ILE A 170 4.18 4.41 12.05
N PHE A 171 4.57 3.23 11.60
CA PHE A 171 5.12 2.16 12.42
C PHE A 171 6.55 1.82 12.00
N GLY A 172 7.33 1.27 12.97
CA GLY A 172 8.68 0.73 12.77
C GLY A 172 9.05 -0.27 13.85
N TRP A 173 10.24 -0.87 13.77
CA TRP A 173 10.76 -1.90 14.71
C TRP A 173 11.97 -1.45 15.49
#